data_a5744fd30a9067a9c778ef728a2ae092
#
_entry.id   a5744fd30a9067a9c778ef728a2ae092
#
_cell.length_a   1.000
_cell.length_b   1.000
_cell.length_c   1.000
_cell.angle_alpha   90.00
_cell.angle_beta   90.00
_cell.angle_gamma   90.00
#
_symmetry.space_group_name_H-M   'P 1'
#
loop_
_entity.id
_entity.type
_entity.pdbx_description
1 polymer ?
#
loop_
_entity_poly.entity_id
_entity_poly.type
_entity_poly.pdbx_seq_one_letter_code
_entity_poly.pdbx_strand_id
1 'polypeptide(L)'
;MKTNRILIKGAGDLASGVALRLHRAGYLVAMTDLAEPTAIRWTVSFCPAILQGTAMVEDVRGRLAKGEADALAAWAAGEIPVFVDPQAACRSFIQPQVLVDAILAKRNLGTSIQDAPAVIALGPGFTAGVDCHAVVETMRGHNLGRVYYQGSALPNTGVPGEIGGFTKERVMHAPAGGTFRAIHKIGDRVEAGEAVAQVDGVPVITHISGILRGILTDGLQIPQGMKCADVDPRCQPNNCFTVSDKARSLGGAVLEAMGALGQL
;
A
#
# COMPACT_ATOMS: atom_id res chain seq x y z
N MET A 1 -6.66 24.07 -6.15
CA MET A 1 -5.78 22.87 -6.06
C MET A 1 -4.33 23.29 -6.20
N LYS A 2 -3.42 22.70 -5.44
CA LYS A 2 -1.98 22.86 -5.65
C LYS A 2 -1.63 22.28 -7.02
N THR A 3 -0.69 22.91 -7.74
CA THR A 3 -0.26 22.41 -9.05
C THR A 3 0.76 21.28 -8.96
N ASN A 4 1.30 21.00 -7.75
CA ASN A 4 2.32 19.99 -7.55
C ASN A 4 1.76 18.60 -7.76
N ARG A 5 2.36 17.88 -8.70
CA ARG A 5 2.02 16.48 -9.03
C ARG A 5 2.89 15.55 -8.20
N ILE A 6 2.26 14.54 -7.62
CA ILE A 6 2.92 13.52 -6.81
C ILE A 6 2.68 12.16 -7.43
N LEU A 7 3.74 11.41 -7.67
CA LEU A 7 3.66 10.04 -8.14
C LEU A 7 4.01 9.09 -7.00
N ILE A 8 3.12 8.13 -6.71
CA ILE A 8 3.34 7.10 -5.69
C ILE A 8 3.52 5.75 -6.38
N LYS A 9 4.65 5.11 -6.16
CA LYS A 9 4.90 3.72 -6.57
C LYS A 9 4.28 2.78 -5.54
N GLY A 10 3.35 1.93 -5.99
CA GLY A 10 2.50 1.10 -5.17
C GLY A 10 1.11 1.71 -4.95
N ALA A 11 0.07 0.87 -4.90
CA ALA A 11 -1.31 1.26 -4.63
C ALA A 11 -1.98 0.34 -3.58
N GLY A 12 -1.19 -0.39 -2.77
CA GLY A 12 -1.67 -1.14 -1.60
C GLY A 12 -2.08 -0.23 -0.44
N ASP A 13 -2.47 -0.80 0.70
CA ASP A 13 -3.09 -0.09 1.83
C ASP A 13 -2.25 1.06 2.41
N LEU A 14 -0.94 0.88 2.57
CA LEU A 14 -0.08 1.94 3.10
C LEU A 14 0.14 3.06 2.08
N ALA A 15 0.39 2.71 0.81
CA ALA A 15 0.48 3.65 -0.29
C ALA A 15 -0.81 4.46 -0.44
N SER A 16 -1.96 3.79 -0.34
CA SER A 16 -3.28 4.43 -0.43
C SER A 16 -3.56 5.38 0.73
N GLY A 17 -3.09 5.05 1.94
CA GLY A 17 -3.19 5.97 3.07
C GLY A 17 -2.34 7.24 2.90
N VAL A 18 -1.16 7.11 2.28
CA VAL A 18 -0.34 8.26 1.87
C VAL A 18 -1.06 9.07 0.79
N ALA A 19 -1.54 8.40 -0.27
CA ALA A 19 -2.27 9.03 -1.36
C ALA A 19 -3.48 9.83 -0.87
N LEU A 20 -4.29 9.23 0.02
CA LEU A 20 -5.46 9.86 0.62
C LEU A 20 -5.08 11.14 1.39
N ARG A 21 -4.00 11.09 2.19
CA ARG A 21 -3.51 12.25 2.94
C ARG A 21 -3.08 13.39 2.02
N LEU A 22 -2.32 13.07 0.97
CA LEU A 22 -1.81 14.05 0.02
C LEU A 22 -2.94 14.63 -0.84
N HIS A 23 -3.87 13.79 -1.31
CA HIS A 23 -5.05 14.23 -2.06
C HIS A 23 -5.90 15.21 -1.24
N ARG A 24 -6.20 14.89 0.04
CA ARG A 24 -6.93 15.78 0.95
C ARG A 24 -6.16 17.07 1.30
N ALA A 25 -4.84 17.06 1.17
CA ALA A 25 -4.01 18.26 1.28
C ALA A 25 -3.99 19.11 -0.01
N GLY A 26 -4.74 18.68 -1.05
CA GLY A 26 -4.96 19.42 -2.30
C GLY A 26 -3.95 19.13 -3.41
N TYR A 27 -3.09 18.11 -3.28
CA TYR A 27 -2.13 17.73 -4.31
C TYR A 27 -2.76 16.88 -5.41
N LEU A 28 -2.18 16.95 -6.62
CA LEU A 28 -2.51 16.07 -7.73
C LEU A 28 -1.72 14.76 -7.59
N VAL A 29 -2.38 13.74 -7.06
CA VAL A 29 -1.75 12.43 -6.79
C VAL A 29 -2.02 11.47 -7.94
N ALA A 30 -1.00 10.73 -8.37
CA ALA A 30 -1.11 9.57 -9.25
C ALA A 30 -0.43 8.37 -8.58
N MET A 31 -0.89 7.16 -8.89
CA MET A 31 -0.34 5.92 -8.33
C MET A 31 -0.02 4.91 -9.42
N THR A 32 0.93 4.01 -9.14
CA THR A 32 1.25 2.88 -10.02
C THR A 32 1.22 1.57 -9.25
N ASP A 33 0.89 0.46 -9.91
CA ASP A 33 1.01 -0.88 -9.33
C ASP A 33 1.21 -1.94 -10.43
N LEU A 34 1.28 -3.20 -10.03
CA LEU A 34 1.33 -4.37 -10.89
C LEU A 34 0.00 -4.57 -11.63
N ALA A 35 0.04 -5.27 -12.77
CA ALA A 35 -1.17 -5.71 -13.47
C ALA A 35 -2.02 -6.68 -12.62
N GLU A 36 -1.37 -7.48 -11.78
CA GLU A 36 -1.98 -8.37 -10.80
C GLU A 36 -1.54 -7.93 -9.39
N PRO A 37 -2.25 -6.98 -8.76
CA PRO A 37 -1.89 -6.48 -7.45
C PRO A 37 -2.00 -7.54 -6.38
N THR A 38 -1.01 -7.58 -5.48
CA THR A 38 -0.90 -8.58 -4.40
C THR A 38 -1.28 -8.03 -3.02
N ALA A 39 -1.91 -6.85 -2.97
CA ALA A 39 -2.40 -6.29 -1.72
C ALA A 39 -3.53 -7.13 -1.16
N ILE A 40 -3.49 -7.46 0.12
CA ILE A 40 -4.57 -8.22 0.78
C ILE A 40 -5.67 -7.32 1.34
N ARG A 41 -5.41 -6.04 1.56
CA ARG A 41 -6.37 -5.09 2.15
C ARG A 41 -7.08 -4.26 1.09
N TRP A 42 -7.83 -4.93 0.22
CA TRP A 42 -8.51 -4.36 -0.95
C TRP A 42 -9.41 -3.17 -0.64
N THR A 43 -10.17 -3.24 0.43
CA THR A 43 -11.17 -2.24 0.83
C THR A 43 -10.58 -0.89 1.25
N VAL A 44 -9.28 -0.83 1.47
CA VAL A 44 -8.54 0.38 1.82
C VAL A 44 -7.32 0.61 0.91
N SER A 45 -7.41 0.09 -0.32
CA SER A 45 -6.36 0.18 -1.34
C SER A 45 -6.93 0.72 -2.64
N PHE A 46 -6.13 1.47 -3.41
CA PHE A 46 -6.50 1.94 -4.75
C PHE A 46 -6.15 0.94 -5.85
N CYS A 47 -5.31 -0.07 -5.57
CA CYS A 47 -4.95 -1.09 -6.56
C CYS A 47 -6.14 -1.86 -7.17
N PRO A 48 -7.33 -2.04 -6.51
CA PRO A 48 -8.48 -2.64 -7.16
C PRO A 48 -8.95 -1.91 -8.42
N ALA A 49 -8.63 -0.60 -8.56
CA ALA A 49 -8.94 0.14 -9.78
C ALA A 49 -8.32 -0.50 -11.04
N ILE A 50 -7.18 -1.18 -10.91
CA ILE A 50 -6.51 -1.87 -12.01
C ILE A 50 -7.37 -2.99 -12.60
N LEU A 51 -8.05 -3.77 -11.76
CA LEU A 51 -8.87 -4.89 -12.19
C LEU A 51 -10.34 -4.51 -12.43
N GLN A 52 -10.86 -3.51 -11.71
CA GLN A 52 -12.28 -3.15 -11.68
C GLN A 52 -12.58 -1.82 -12.39
N GLY A 53 -11.55 -1.13 -12.91
CA GLY A 53 -11.67 0.20 -13.52
C GLY A 53 -11.70 1.34 -12.48
N THR A 54 -12.26 1.10 -11.30
CA THR A 54 -12.33 2.08 -10.20
C THR A 54 -12.16 1.40 -8.84
N ALA A 55 -11.73 2.17 -7.84
CA ALA A 55 -11.70 1.76 -6.43
C ALA A 55 -12.11 2.94 -5.55
N MET A 56 -12.73 2.65 -4.39
CA MET A 56 -13.03 3.67 -3.37
C MET A 56 -12.21 3.40 -2.12
N VAL A 57 -11.53 4.41 -1.62
CA VAL A 57 -10.89 4.37 -0.29
C VAL A 57 -11.47 5.51 0.54
N GLU A 58 -12.28 5.15 1.52
CA GLU A 58 -13.13 6.09 2.27
C GLU A 58 -14.01 6.90 1.30
N ASP A 59 -13.79 8.20 1.16
CA ASP A 59 -14.55 9.13 0.31
C ASP A 59 -13.84 9.50 -1.02
N VAL A 60 -12.67 8.92 -1.29
CA VAL A 60 -11.87 9.24 -2.48
C VAL A 60 -11.91 8.10 -3.49
N ARG A 61 -12.13 8.44 -4.75
CA ARG A 61 -12.14 7.50 -5.87
C ARG A 61 -10.76 7.43 -6.54
N GLY A 62 -10.27 6.20 -6.75
CA GLY A 62 -9.21 5.89 -7.69
C GLY A 62 -9.79 5.39 -9.02
N ARG A 63 -9.16 5.72 -10.14
CA ARG A 63 -9.58 5.33 -11.49
C ARG A 63 -8.38 4.76 -12.26
N LEU A 64 -8.60 3.63 -12.94
CA LEU A 64 -7.62 3.13 -13.89
C LEU A 64 -7.33 4.17 -14.98
N ALA A 65 -6.06 4.45 -15.20
CA ALA A 65 -5.57 5.36 -16.22
C ALA A 65 -4.57 4.65 -17.14
N LYS A 66 -4.59 4.97 -18.44
CA LYS A 66 -3.72 4.35 -19.46
C LYS A 66 -2.71 5.34 -20.04
N GLY A 67 -2.89 6.63 -19.81
CA GLY A 67 -2.04 7.68 -20.36
C GLY A 67 -2.30 9.04 -19.73
N GLU A 68 -1.63 10.07 -20.27
CA GLU A 68 -1.69 11.44 -19.75
C GLU A 68 -3.12 12.01 -19.77
N ALA A 69 -3.87 11.80 -20.85
CA ALA A 69 -5.25 12.29 -20.98
C ALA A 69 -6.16 11.73 -19.87
N ASP A 70 -6.00 10.44 -19.52
CA ASP A 70 -6.78 9.82 -18.45
C ASP A 70 -6.39 10.39 -17.08
N ALA A 71 -5.10 10.69 -16.86
CA ALA A 71 -4.63 11.32 -15.63
C ALA A 71 -5.24 12.71 -15.46
N LEU A 72 -5.21 13.53 -16.51
CA LEU A 72 -5.79 14.87 -16.50
C LEU A 72 -7.30 14.83 -16.24
N ALA A 73 -8.02 13.90 -16.88
CA ALA A 73 -9.45 13.70 -16.68
C ALA A 73 -9.78 13.26 -15.24
N ALA A 74 -8.98 12.34 -14.68
CA ALA A 74 -9.16 11.88 -13.29
C ALA A 74 -8.94 13.05 -12.30
N TRP A 75 -7.87 13.81 -12.45
CA TRP A 75 -7.60 14.97 -11.58
C TRP A 75 -8.68 16.05 -11.71
N ALA A 76 -9.17 16.32 -12.93
CA ALA A 76 -10.28 17.26 -13.14
C ALA A 76 -11.57 16.82 -12.44
N ALA A 77 -11.78 15.51 -12.30
CA ALA A 77 -12.89 14.92 -11.57
C ALA A 77 -12.64 14.81 -10.04
N GLY A 78 -11.47 15.23 -9.53
CA GLY A 78 -11.09 15.07 -8.13
C GLY A 78 -10.76 13.62 -7.75
N GLU A 79 -10.35 12.81 -8.71
CA GLU A 79 -10.02 11.39 -8.54
C GLU A 79 -8.50 11.16 -8.64
N ILE A 80 -8.06 9.99 -8.17
CA ILE A 80 -6.65 9.56 -8.23
C ILE A 80 -6.46 8.61 -9.41
N PRO A 81 -5.69 8.97 -10.47
CA PRO A 81 -5.33 8.05 -11.53
C PRO A 81 -4.40 6.94 -11.00
N VAL A 82 -4.71 5.69 -11.37
CA VAL A 82 -3.93 4.49 -11.01
C VAL A 82 -3.50 3.79 -12.29
N PHE A 83 -2.19 3.57 -12.45
CA PHE A 83 -1.60 3.00 -13.66
C PHE A 83 -1.11 1.57 -13.44
N VAL A 84 -1.25 0.73 -14.45
CA VAL A 84 -0.48 -0.52 -14.55
C VAL A 84 0.93 -0.16 -15.04
N ASP A 85 1.82 0.13 -14.10
CA ASP A 85 3.17 0.61 -14.43
C ASP A 85 4.14 0.40 -13.26
N PRO A 86 4.64 -0.83 -13.05
CA PRO A 86 5.53 -1.14 -11.92
C PRO A 86 6.86 -0.39 -11.96
N GLN A 87 7.27 0.09 -13.14
CA GLN A 87 8.52 0.84 -13.33
C GLN A 87 8.33 2.36 -13.21
N ALA A 88 7.09 2.82 -13.03
CA ALA A 88 6.74 4.24 -13.01
C ALA A 88 7.24 5.00 -14.25
N ALA A 89 7.13 4.38 -15.44
CA ALA A 89 7.48 5.01 -16.71
C ALA A 89 6.59 6.23 -17.01
N CYS A 90 5.36 6.23 -16.45
CA CYS A 90 4.43 7.35 -16.52
C CYS A 90 5.00 8.66 -15.96
N ARG A 91 6.10 8.62 -15.18
CA ARG A 91 6.79 9.84 -14.71
C ARG A 91 7.22 10.76 -15.86
N SER A 92 7.43 10.21 -17.06
CA SER A 92 7.80 10.97 -18.26
C SER A 92 6.75 12.01 -18.66
N PHE A 93 5.45 11.72 -18.49
CA PHE A 93 4.36 12.65 -18.78
C PHE A 93 3.70 13.22 -17.52
N ILE A 94 3.72 12.50 -16.40
CA ILE A 94 3.24 13.01 -15.10
C ILE A 94 4.14 14.17 -14.65
N GLN A 95 5.46 14.09 -14.84
CA GLN A 95 6.46 15.06 -14.41
C GLN A 95 6.30 15.42 -12.91
N PRO A 96 6.39 14.45 -12.01
CA PRO A 96 6.11 14.67 -10.60
C PRO A 96 7.18 15.56 -9.96
N GLN A 97 6.77 16.48 -9.09
CA GLN A 97 7.67 17.20 -8.20
C GLN A 97 8.13 16.33 -7.03
N VAL A 98 7.29 15.35 -6.67
CA VAL A 98 7.58 14.37 -5.61
C VAL A 98 7.29 12.97 -6.12
N LEU A 99 8.24 12.06 -5.94
CA LEU A 99 8.04 10.62 -6.09
C LEU A 99 8.07 9.97 -4.71
N VAL A 100 7.07 9.15 -4.40
CA VAL A 100 7.02 8.37 -3.16
C VAL A 100 7.11 6.89 -3.50
N ASP A 101 8.18 6.21 -3.08
CA ASP A 101 8.22 4.74 -3.16
C ASP A 101 7.52 4.14 -1.94
N ALA A 102 6.34 3.59 -2.17
CA ALA A 102 5.48 2.95 -1.19
C ALA A 102 5.16 1.48 -1.55
N ILE A 103 6.03 0.83 -2.35
CA ILE A 103 5.89 -0.59 -2.72
C ILE A 103 6.06 -1.50 -1.51
N LEU A 104 6.93 -1.12 -0.56
CA LEU A 104 7.25 -1.87 0.67
C LEU A 104 7.86 -3.25 0.41
N ALA A 105 8.61 -3.39 -0.68
CA ALA A 105 9.31 -4.62 -1.05
C ALA A 105 10.47 -4.97 -0.11
N LYS A 106 10.81 -4.09 0.85
CA LYS A 106 11.93 -4.22 1.81
C LYS A 106 13.31 -4.26 1.15
N ARG A 107 13.35 -3.89 -0.11
CA ARG A 107 14.53 -3.65 -0.93
C ARG A 107 14.16 -2.64 -2.01
N ASN A 108 15.12 -1.87 -2.49
CA ASN A 108 14.94 -0.97 -3.62
C ASN A 108 14.71 -1.78 -4.91
N LEU A 109 13.63 -1.49 -5.63
CA LEU A 109 13.25 -2.09 -6.92
C LEU A 109 13.50 -1.11 -8.09
N GLY A 110 14.56 -0.31 -8.01
CA GLY A 110 14.97 0.59 -9.08
C GLY A 110 14.49 2.04 -8.91
N THR A 111 14.14 2.47 -7.72
CA THR A 111 13.91 3.89 -7.41
C THR A 111 15.25 4.59 -7.22
N SER A 112 15.43 5.72 -7.88
CA SER A 112 16.63 6.58 -7.82
C SER A 112 16.30 7.94 -7.25
N ILE A 113 17.27 8.52 -6.55
CA ILE A 113 17.18 9.90 -6.05
C ILE A 113 16.95 10.93 -7.18
N GLN A 114 17.24 10.56 -8.43
CA GLN A 114 17.07 11.40 -9.62
C GLN A 114 15.68 11.25 -10.28
N ASP A 115 14.80 10.41 -9.77
CA ASP A 115 13.49 10.15 -10.40
C ASP A 115 12.52 11.33 -10.29
N ALA A 116 12.75 12.25 -9.34
CA ALA A 116 12.00 13.49 -9.17
C ALA A 116 12.83 14.53 -8.36
N PRO A 117 12.44 15.82 -8.35
CA PRO A 117 13.05 16.85 -7.48
C PRO A 117 13.07 16.45 -5.99
N ALA A 118 12.07 15.74 -5.52
CA ALA A 118 12.07 15.10 -4.21
C ALA A 118 11.63 13.63 -4.33
N VAL A 119 12.46 12.72 -3.83
CA VAL A 119 12.18 11.27 -3.77
C VAL A 119 12.13 10.86 -2.31
N ILE A 120 11.02 10.27 -1.88
CA ILE A 120 10.75 9.83 -0.52
C ILE A 120 10.45 8.33 -0.56
N ALA A 121 11.11 7.53 0.27
CA ALA A 121 10.91 6.08 0.31
C ALA A 121 10.34 5.62 1.65
N LEU A 122 9.45 4.63 1.63
CA LEU A 122 8.84 4.08 2.85
C LEU A 122 9.50 2.76 3.26
N GLY A 123 10.06 2.75 4.47
CA GLY A 123 10.56 1.55 5.14
C GLY A 123 11.97 1.13 4.71
N PRO A 124 12.37 -0.09 5.08
CA PRO A 124 13.71 -0.59 4.84
C PRO A 124 13.97 -0.89 3.36
N GLY A 125 15.25 -0.88 3.00
CA GLY A 125 15.73 -1.15 1.64
C GLY A 125 16.20 0.09 0.90
N PHE A 126 16.12 1.26 1.55
CA PHE A 126 16.57 2.55 1.02
C PHE A 126 17.53 3.25 1.98
N THR A 127 18.42 4.06 1.43
CA THR A 127 19.33 4.92 2.17
C THR A 127 19.12 6.37 1.73
N ALA A 128 18.68 7.23 2.65
CA ALA A 128 18.53 8.65 2.39
C ALA A 128 19.89 9.29 2.08
N GLY A 129 19.94 10.14 1.04
CA GLY A 129 21.13 10.73 0.48
C GLY A 129 21.83 9.87 -0.59
N VAL A 130 21.35 8.63 -0.82
CA VAL A 130 21.86 7.70 -1.84
C VAL A 130 20.75 7.30 -2.82
N ASP A 131 19.73 6.62 -2.34
CA ASP A 131 18.61 6.12 -3.16
C ASP A 131 17.48 7.14 -3.29
N CYS A 132 17.30 7.97 -2.26
CA CYS A 132 16.22 8.93 -2.12
C CYS A 132 16.66 10.11 -1.25
N HIS A 133 15.84 11.17 -1.18
CA HIS A 133 16.11 12.34 -0.35
C HIS A 133 15.69 12.12 1.10
N ALA A 134 14.66 11.31 1.35
CA ALA A 134 14.19 10.99 2.70
C ALA A 134 13.65 9.55 2.76
N VAL A 135 13.85 8.90 3.91
CA VAL A 135 13.28 7.59 4.24
C VAL A 135 12.34 7.74 5.42
N VAL A 136 11.15 7.16 5.31
CA VAL A 136 10.15 7.15 6.41
C VAL A 136 10.13 5.80 7.09
N GLU A 137 10.23 5.78 8.42
CA GLU A 137 10.15 4.57 9.24
C GLU A 137 8.76 3.96 9.19
N THR A 138 8.70 2.67 8.87
CA THR A 138 7.44 1.93 8.79
C THR A 138 7.26 0.88 9.88
N MET A 139 8.26 0.62 10.71
CA MET A 139 8.12 -0.31 11.84
C MET A 139 7.19 0.27 12.88
N ARG A 140 6.22 -0.52 13.37
CA ARG A 140 5.37 -0.12 14.49
C ARG A 140 6.20 0.07 15.75
N GLY A 141 5.84 1.06 16.55
CA GLY A 141 6.53 1.44 17.78
C GLY A 141 6.84 2.92 17.83
N HIS A 142 7.77 3.31 18.71
CA HIS A 142 8.09 4.70 19.03
C HIS A 142 8.51 5.54 17.80
N ASN A 143 9.19 4.92 16.83
CA ASN A 143 9.72 5.62 15.66
C ASN A 143 8.82 5.55 14.43
N LEU A 144 7.61 4.99 14.51
CA LEU A 144 6.70 4.92 13.36
C LEU A 144 6.43 6.30 12.78
N GLY A 145 6.70 6.47 11.47
CA GLY A 145 6.54 7.74 10.78
C GLY A 145 7.70 8.71 10.96
N ARG A 146 8.78 8.34 11.65
CA ARG A 146 9.99 9.17 11.73
C ARG A 146 10.62 9.32 10.35
N VAL A 147 11.00 10.55 10.00
CA VAL A 147 11.67 10.88 8.74
C VAL A 147 13.19 10.91 8.95
N TYR A 148 13.91 10.20 8.11
CA TYR A 148 15.38 10.21 8.06
C TYR A 148 15.83 10.90 6.78
N TYR A 149 16.65 11.93 6.91
CA TYR A 149 17.30 12.64 5.78
C TYR A 149 18.71 12.13 5.54
N GLN A 150 19.20 11.24 6.38
CA GLN A 150 20.45 10.48 6.26
C GLN A 150 20.27 9.09 6.83
N GLY A 151 20.89 8.08 6.22
CA GLY A 151 20.80 6.69 6.66
C GLY A 151 19.50 6.01 6.24
N SER A 152 19.10 4.97 6.98
CA SER A 152 18.04 4.05 6.59
C SER A 152 17.04 3.83 7.73
N ALA A 153 15.82 3.38 7.39
CA ALA A 153 14.87 2.84 8.34
C ALA A 153 15.39 1.53 8.95
N LEU A 154 14.77 1.13 10.08
CA LEU A 154 15.13 -0.11 10.77
C LEU A 154 14.97 -1.33 9.85
N PRO A 155 15.89 -2.31 9.92
CA PRO A 155 15.81 -3.52 9.12
C PRO A 155 14.49 -4.28 9.33
N ASN A 156 14.00 -4.95 8.28
CA ASN A 156 12.81 -5.80 8.40
C ASN A 156 13.05 -6.97 9.34
N THR A 157 12.21 -7.12 10.36
CA THR A 157 12.29 -8.23 11.33
C THR A 157 11.60 -9.51 10.84
N GLY A 158 10.80 -9.45 9.77
CA GLY A 158 9.94 -10.55 9.35
C GLY A 158 8.77 -10.84 10.29
N VAL A 159 8.64 -10.08 11.39
CA VAL A 159 7.55 -10.26 12.35
C VAL A 159 6.50 -9.18 12.13
N PRO A 160 5.23 -9.54 11.89
CA PRO A 160 4.13 -8.60 11.79
C PRO A 160 4.00 -7.79 13.09
N GLY A 161 3.63 -6.51 12.98
CA GLY A 161 3.35 -5.69 14.16
C GLY A 161 2.23 -6.26 15.00
N GLU A 162 2.35 -6.18 16.32
CA GLU A 162 1.35 -6.66 17.26
C GLU A 162 0.02 -5.90 17.10
N ILE A 163 -1.09 -6.66 17.14
CA ILE A 163 -2.46 -6.14 17.20
C ILE A 163 -3.25 -7.04 18.15
N GLY A 164 -3.75 -6.47 19.26
CA GLY A 164 -4.57 -7.20 20.22
C GLY A 164 -3.88 -8.42 20.85
N GLY A 165 -2.56 -8.34 21.07
CA GLY A 165 -1.75 -9.42 21.64
C GLY A 165 -1.26 -10.46 20.63
N PHE A 166 -1.61 -10.35 19.35
CA PHE A 166 -1.22 -11.31 18.29
C PHE A 166 -0.26 -10.67 17.28
N THR A 167 0.69 -11.44 16.79
CA THR A 167 1.70 -11.05 15.78
C THR A 167 1.62 -11.92 14.53
N LYS A 168 2.31 -13.06 14.52
CA LYS A 168 2.35 -13.99 13.38
C LYS A 168 1.04 -14.74 13.19
N GLU A 169 0.36 -15.04 14.27
CA GLU A 169 -0.85 -15.86 14.34
C GLU A 169 -2.02 -15.25 13.55
N ARG A 170 -2.03 -13.91 13.43
CA ARG A 170 -3.08 -13.20 12.68
C ARG A 170 -2.84 -13.15 11.18
N VAL A 171 -1.66 -13.58 10.70
CA VAL A 171 -1.27 -13.52 9.29
C VAL A 171 -1.19 -14.92 8.72
N MET A 172 -1.93 -15.17 7.66
CA MET A 172 -1.91 -16.44 6.95
C MET A 172 -1.02 -16.34 5.71
N HIS A 173 -0.31 -17.43 5.45
CA HIS A 173 0.54 -17.58 4.27
C HIS A 173 0.06 -18.77 3.44
N ALA A 174 0.27 -18.71 2.13
CA ALA A 174 -0.12 -19.75 1.20
C ALA A 174 0.55 -21.10 1.56
N PRO A 175 -0.21 -22.16 1.81
CA PRO A 175 0.33 -23.47 2.19
C PRO A 175 0.99 -24.19 1.02
N ALA A 176 0.64 -23.83 -0.22
CA ALA A 176 1.19 -24.36 -1.46
C ALA A 176 1.31 -23.25 -2.51
N GLY A 177 2.04 -23.49 -3.60
CA GLY A 177 1.98 -22.68 -4.82
C GLY A 177 0.78 -23.11 -5.65
N GLY A 178 0.12 -22.16 -6.34
CA GLY A 178 -1.04 -22.46 -7.19
C GLY A 178 -2.06 -21.33 -7.23
N THR A 179 -3.27 -21.65 -7.66
CA THR A 179 -4.37 -20.70 -7.80
C THR A 179 -5.06 -20.45 -6.46
N PHE A 180 -5.03 -19.20 -6.02
CA PHE A 180 -5.72 -18.78 -4.80
C PHE A 180 -7.24 -18.68 -5.04
N ARG A 181 -8.03 -19.23 -4.11
CA ARG A 181 -9.49 -19.14 -4.09
C ARG A 181 -9.96 -18.72 -2.72
N ALA A 182 -10.61 -17.57 -2.65
CA ALA A 182 -11.20 -17.05 -1.42
C ALA A 182 -12.48 -17.83 -1.07
N ILE A 183 -12.66 -18.17 0.21
CA ILE A 183 -13.89 -18.74 0.76
C ILE A 183 -14.69 -17.65 1.48
N HIS A 184 -13.97 -16.79 2.21
CA HIS A 184 -14.52 -15.66 2.93
C HIS A 184 -14.15 -14.33 2.26
N LYS A 185 -14.81 -13.25 2.65
CA LYS A 185 -14.54 -11.88 2.20
C LYS A 185 -14.10 -10.99 3.36
N ILE A 186 -13.49 -9.85 3.03
CA ILE A 186 -13.12 -8.84 4.03
C ILE A 186 -14.38 -8.38 4.77
N GLY A 187 -14.32 -8.37 6.10
CA GLY A 187 -15.41 -8.02 7.00
C GLY A 187 -16.12 -9.23 7.61
N ASP A 188 -15.93 -10.43 7.08
CA ASP A 188 -16.53 -11.65 7.66
C ASP A 188 -15.87 -11.97 9.01
N ARG A 189 -16.68 -12.47 9.93
CA ARG A 189 -16.22 -13.07 11.18
C ARG A 189 -15.76 -14.50 10.91
N VAL A 190 -14.61 -14.87 11.46
CA VAL A 190 -14.00 -16.19 11.32
C VAL A 190 -13.55 -16.72 12.67
N GLU A 191 -13.55 -18.04 12.83
CA GLU A 191 -13.14 -18.71 14.06
C GLU A 191 -11.79 -19.42 13.86
N ALA A 192 -11.01 -19.53 14.95
CA ALA A 192 -9.74 -20.27 14.92
C ALA A 192 -9.91 -21.69 14.39
N GLY A 193 -9.10 -22.12 13.46
CA GLY A 193 -9.20 -23.42 12.78
C GLY A 193 -10.06 -23.42 11.52
N GLU A 194 -10.72 -22.31 11.18
CA GLU A 194 -11.57 -22.19 9.99
C GLU A 194 -10.74 -21.94 8.72
N ALA A 195 -11.17 -22.52 7.58
CA ALA A 195 -10.57 -22.29 6.28
C ALA A 195 -11.13 -20.98 5.68
N VAL A 196 -10.28 -19.97 5.49
CA VAL A 196 -10.67 -18.67 4.90
C VAL A 196 -10.49 -18.62 3.39
N ALA A 197 -9.64 -19.49 2.85
CA ALA A 197 -9.32 -19.62 1.42
C ALA A 197 -8.74 -20.99 1.15
N GLN A 198 -8.39 -21.27 -0.11
CA GLN A 198 -7.61 -22.46 -0.52
C GLN A 198 -6.64 -22.10 -1.66
N VAL A 199 -5.57 -22.88 -1.81
CA VAL A 199 -4.64 -22.81 -2.94
C VAL A 199 -4.56 -24.20 -3.58
N ASP A 200 -5.09 -24.35 -4.80
CA ASP A 200 -5.24 -25.64 -5.50
C ASP A 200 -5.82 -26.76 -4.60
N GLY A 201 -6.86 -26.40 -3.82
CA GLY A 201 -7.53 -27.33 -2.90
C GLY A 201 -6.90 -27.46 -1.51
N VAL A 202 -5.69 -26.92 -1.28
CA VAL A 202 -5.06 -26.93 0.06
C VAL A 202 -5.60 -25.76 0.88
N PRO A 203 -6.24 -26.00 2.04
CA PRO A 203 -6.91 -24.95 2.80
C PRO A 203 -5.91 -23.98 3.48
N VAL A 204 -6.27 -22.69 3.46
CA VAL A 204 -5.63 -21.62 4.23
C VAL A 204 -6.41 -21.45 5.52
N ILE A 205 -5.83 -21.88 6.64
CA ILE A 205 -6.50 -21.94 7.94
C ILE A 205 -6.12 -20.71 8.77
N THR A 206 -7.10 -20.05 9.40
CA THR A 206 -6.83 -19.02 10.40
C THR A 206 -6.47 -19.64 11.75
N HIS A 207 -5.47 -19.06 12.44
CA HIS A 207 -5.03 -19.52 13.77
C HIS A 207 -5.74 -18.81 14.93
N ILE A 208 -6.48 -17.73 14.63
CA ILE A 208 -7.17 -16.93 15.64
C ILE A 208 -8.58 -16.59 15.16
N SER A 209 -9.50 -16.43 16.11
CA SER A 209 -10.83 -15.86 15.83
C SER A 209 -10.76 -14.35 15.68
N GLY A 210 -11.62 -13.76 14.85
CA GLY A 210 -11.67 -12.32 14.63
C GLY A 210 -12.46 -11.92 13.39
N ILE A 211 -12.13 -10.73 12.87
CA ILE A 211 -12.67 -10.26 11.58
C ILE A 211 -11.59 -10.42 10.51
N LEU A 212 -11.93 -11.06 9.39
CA LEU A 212 -11.06 -11.15 8.22
C LEU A 212 -10.85 -9.74 7.64
N ARG A 213 -9.67 -9.16 7.92
CA ARG A 213 -9.35 -7.78 7.56
C ARG A 213 -8.66 -7.65 6.21
N GLY A 214 -8.06 -8.71 5.75
CA GLY A 214 -7.36 -8.77 4.47
C GLY A 214 -7.37 -10.17 3.91
N ILE A 215 -7.51 -10.26 2.59
CA ILE A 215 -7.45 -11.51 1.81
C ILE A 215 -7.05 -11.15 0.39
N LEU A 216 -6.28 -12.02 -0.29
CA LEU A 216 -5.94 -11.83 -1.70
C LEU A 216 -7.18 -11.90 -2.60
N THR A 217 -7.04 -11.33 -3.79
CA THR A 217 -8.05 -11.48 -4.85
C THR A 217 -8.14 -12.92 -5.30
N ASP A 218 -9.36 -13.36 -5.55
CA ASP A 218 -9.67 -14.66 -6.11
C ASP A 218 -9.02 -14.84 -7.50
N GLY A 219 -8.50 -16.02 -7.77
CA GLY A 219 -7.93 -16.40 -9.07
C GLY A 219 -6.44 -16.06 -9.27
N LEU A 220 -5.77 -15.40 -8.34
CA LEU A 220 -4.34 -15.10 -8.45
C LEU A 220 -3.49 -16.38 -8.39
N GLN A 221 -2.46 -16.43 -9.25
CA GLN A 221 -1.38 -17.41 -9.16
C GLN A 221 -0.37 -16.94 -8.13
N ILE A 222 -0.19 -17.71 -7.05
CA ILE A 222 0.69 -17.31 -5.95
C ILE A 222 1.71 -18.41 -5.60
N PRO A 223 2.92 -18.03 -5.18
CA PRO A 223 3.89 -19.00 -4.67
C PRO A 223 3.56 -19.43 -3.24
N GLN A 224 4.02 -20.61 -2.85
CA GLN A 224 4.00 -21.07 -1.46
C GLN A 224 4.69 -20.06 -0.55
N GLY A 225 4.15 -19.85 0.65
CA GLY A 225 4.68 -18.93 1.66
C GLY A 225 4.33 -17.46 1.43
N MET A 226 3.63 -17.13 0.33
CA MET A 226 3.14 -15.76 0.13
C MET A 226 2.08 -15.41 1.17
N LYS A 227 2.16 -14.19 1.76
CA LYS A 227 1.12 -13.67 2.64
C LYS A 227 -0.18 -13.54 1.86
N CYS A 228 -1.24 -14.20 2.31
CA CYS A 228 -2.51 -14.28 1.58
C CYS A 228 -3.72 -13.77 2.36
N ALA A 229 -3.67 -13.71 3.69
CA ALA A 229 -4.77 -13.16 4.49
C ALA A 229 -4.30 -12.59 5.84
N ASP A 230 -5.19 -11.83 6.52
CA ASP A 230 -4.93 -11.16 7.80
C ASP A 230 -6.24 -11.06 8.59
N VAL A 231 -6.25 -11.56 9.84
CA VAL A 231 -7.38 -11.47 10.78
C VAL A 231 -7.10 -10.42 11.84
N ASP A 232 -8.12 -9.61 12.16
CA ASP A 232 -8.05 -8.60 13.22
C ASP A 232 -8.82 -9.11 14.46
N PRO A 233 -8.10 -9.45 15.56
CA PRO A 233 -8.70 -9.98 16.78
C PRO A 233 -9.55 -8.97 17.55
N ARG A 234 -9.41 -7.68 17.27
CA ARG A 234 -10.18 -6.62 17.93
C ARG A 234 -11.67 -6.62 17.55
N CYS A 235 -12.04 -7.37 16.50
CA CYS A 235 -13.42 -7.52 16.05
C CYS A 235 -14.16 -6.19 15.77
N GLN A 236 -13.44 -5.21 15.20
CA GLN A 236 -13.98 -3.91 14.83
C GLN A 236 -14.19 -3.86 13.30
N PRO A 237 -15.41 -4.03 12.76
CA PRO A 237 -15.64 -4.09 11.31
C PRO A 237 -15.14 -2.84 10.57
N ASN A 238 -15.25 -1.65 11.16
CA ASN A 238 -14.78 -0.41 10.55
C ASN A 238 -13.28 -0.40 10.25
N ASN A 239 -12.47 -1.21 10.98
CA ASN A 239 -11.04 -1.34 10.70
C ASN A 239 -10.77 -2.00 9.34
N CYS A 240 -11.75 -2.67 8.75
CA CYS A 240 -11.65 -3.27 7.43
C CYS A 240 -11.83 -2.24 6.30
N PHE A 241 -12.57 -1.16 6.56
CA PHE A 241 -13.03 -0.22 5.54
C PHE A 241 -12.47 1.20 5.71
N THR A 242 -11.63 1.41 6.72
CA THR A 242 -10.96 2.69 6.97
C THR A 242 -9.46 2.54 7.00
N VAL A 243 -8.76 3.60 6.58
CA VAL A 243 -7.30 3.67 6.56
C VAL A 243 -6.75 3.56 7.98
N SER A 244 -5.74 2.70 8.16
CA SER A 244 -5.17 2.41 9.48
C SER A 244 -4.39 3.59 10.06
N ASP A 245 -4.20 3.56 11.40
CA ASP A 245 -3.31 4.43 12.15
C ASP A 245 -1.91 4.53 11.52
N LYS A 246 -1.33 3.38 11.18
CA LYS A 246 -0.01 3.30 10.52
C LYS A 246 -0.02 4.03 9.17
N ALA A 247 -1.00 3.78 8.31
CA ALA A 247 -1.08 4.41 7.00
C ALA A 247 -1.29 5.93 7.11
N ARG A 248 -2.09 6.39 8.10
CA ARG A 248 -2.26 7.83 8.39
C ARG A 248 -0.97 8.47 8.91
N SER A 249 -0.22 7.77 9.79
CA SER A 249 1.09 8.24 10.28
C SER A 249 2.08 8.42 9.12
N LEU A 250 2.18 7.42 8.24
CA LEU A 250 3.07 7.49 7.08
C LEU A 250 2.70 8.65 6.12
N GLY A 251 1.39 8.88 5.91
CA GLY A 251 0.94 10.02 5.11
C GLY A 251 1.32 11.38 5.72
N GLY A 252 1.29 11.50 7.06
CA GLY A 252 1.77 12.68 7.77
C GLY A 252 3.28 12.88 7.64
N ALA A 253 4.04 11.79 7.77
CA ALA A 253 5.49 11.80 7.62
C ALA A 253 5.93 12.19 6.18
N VAL A 254 5.20 11.72 5.16
CA VAL A 254 5.48 12.15 3.78
C VAL A 254 5.24 13.65 3.60
N LEU A 255 4.16 14.21 4.18
CA LEU A 255 3.93 15.67 4.17
C LEU A 255 5.06 16.43 4.88
N GLU A 256 5.54 15.93 6.03
CA GLU A 256 6.69 16.50 6.74
C GLU A 256 7.92 16.51 5.85
N ALA A 257 8.24 15.37 5.22
CA ALA A 257 9.38 15.25 4.31
C ALA A 257 9.27 16.22 3.12
N MET A 258 8.07 16.34 2.52
CA MET A 258 7.82 17.29 1.44
C MET A 258 8.08 18.72 1.89
N GLY A 259 7.65 19.10 3.10
CA GLY A 259 7.90 20.42 3.66
C GLY A 259 9.39 20.70 3.85
N ALA A 260 10.11 19.76 4.46
CA ALA A 260 11.55 19.90 4.68
C ALA A 260 12.37 19.95 3.36
N LEU A 261 11.85 19.31 2.31
CA LEU A 261 12.47 19.32 0.96
C LEU A 261 11.97 20.48 0.08
N GLY A 262 11.19 21.43 0.61
CA GLY A 262 10.69 22.61 -0.11
C GLY A 262 9.62 22.34 -1.15
N GLN A 263 8.80 21.29 -0.98
CA GLN A 263 7.77 20.84 -1.93
C GLN A 263 6.32 21.08 -1.46
N LEU A 264 6.09 21.88 -0.41
CA LEU A 264 4.75 22.23 0.07
C LEU A 264 4.05 23.32 -0.74
#